data_0a7008d2e4b425f82b5230fa42b2acd1
#
_entry.id   0a7008d2e4b425f82b5230fa42b2acd1
#
_cell.length_a   1.000
_cell.length_b   1.000
_cell.length_c   1.000
_cell.angle_alpha   90.00
_cell.angle_beta   90.00
_cell.angle_gamma   90.00
#
_symmetry.space_group_name_H-M   'P 1'
#
loop_
_entity.id
_entity.type
_entity.pdbx_description
1 polymer ?
#
loop_
_entity_poly.entity_id
_entity_poly.type
_entity_poly.pdbx_seq_one_letter_code
_entity_poly.pdbx_strand_id
1 'polypeptide(L)'
;MIINTPEEMFKLGQELSKKYKILLLLGDLWAGKTLLTKWFANGLWIDENIVQSPTYAYINSYGWKLLHVDMYRIWEENDVWEKWINDQISKHEYIAIEWPKFIDSLDISHYAKITIEKDWDSRIVEISEN
;
A
#
# COMPACT_ATOMS: atom_id res chain seq x y z
N MET A 1 -10.55 13.32 -4.22
CA MET A 1 -10.55 14.16 -3.01
C MET A 1 -9.23 14.91 -2.90
N ILE A 2 -9.26 16.00 -2.17
CA ILE A 2 -8.05 16.80 -1.95
C ILE A 2 -7.67 16.67 -0.49
N ILE A 3 -6.42 16.33 -0.24
CA ILE A 3 -5.84 16.23 1.10
C ILE A 3 -4.92 17.44 1.30
N ASN A 4 -5.26 18.30 2.24
CA ASN A 4 -4.53 19.54 2.48
C ASN A 4 -3.63 19.50 3.72
N THR A 5 -3.87 18.56 4.63
CA THR A 5 -3.14 18.51 5.89
C THR A 5 -2.72 17.08 6.22
N PRO A 6 -1.66 16.91 7.04
CA PRO A 6 -1.29 15.60 7.55
C PRO A 6 -2.42 14.91 8.32
N GLU A 7 -3.24 15.68 9.03
CA GLU A 7 -4.39 15.17 9.79
C GLU A 7 -5.44 14.55 8.87
N GLU A 8 -5.67 15.16 7.71
CA GLU A 8 -6.60 14.61 6.72
C GLU A 8 -6.07 13.29 6.14
N MET A 9 -4.75 13.20 5.90
CA MET A 9 -4.13 11.96 5.43
C MET A 9 -4.22 10.87 6.50
N PHE A 10 -4.03 11.23 7.77
CA PHE A 10 -4.20 10.31 8.89
C PHE A 10 -5.63 9.74 8.91
N LYS A 11 -6.64 10.59 8.80
CA LYS A 11 -8.04 10.15 8.78
C LYS A 11 -8.32 9.21 7.63
N LEU A 12 -7.77 9.51 6.45
CA LEU A 12 -7.94 8.66 5.28
C LEU A 12 -7.38 7.27 5.55
N GLY A 13 -6.17 7.18 6.09
CA GLY A 13 -5.54 5.91 6.43
C GLY A 13 -6.38 5.11 7.42
N GLN A 14 -6.90 5.77 8.45
CA GLN A 14 -7.77 5.14 9.44
C GLN A 14 -9.06 4.58 8.80
N GLU A 15 -9.68 5.35 7.94
CA GLU A 15 -10.91 4.92 7.25
C GLU A 15 -10.65 3.74 6.33
N LEU A 16 -9.55 3.77 5.59
CA LEU A 16 -9.18 2.69 4.68
C LEU A 16 -8.92 1.37 5.43
N SER A 17 -8.34 1.44 6.62
CA SER A 17 -8.07 0.26 7.44
C SER A 17 -9.34 -0.44 7.90
N LYS A 18 -10.44 0.31 8.02
CA LYS A 18 -11.74 -0.25 8.41
C LYS A 18 -12.52 -0.80 7.23
N LYS A 19 -12.19 -0.36 6.02
CA LYS A 19 -12.98 -0.67 4.84
C LYS A 19 -12.33 -1.70 3.92
N TYR A 20 -11.00 -1.70 3.82
CA TYR A 20 -10.29 -2.56 2.88
C TYR A 20 -9.19 -3.36 3.55
N LYS A 21 -8.98 -4.58 3.05
CA LYS A 21 -7.84 -5.41 3.45
C LYS A 21 -6.65 -5.24 2.52
N ILE A 22 -6.89 -4.81 1.29
CA ILE A 22 -5.84 -4.72 0.27
C ILE A 22 -5.87 -3.32 -0.35
N LEU A 23 -4.71 -2.65 -0.31
CA LEU A 23 -4.49 -1.37 -0.96
C LEU A 23 -3.45 -1.52 -2.06
N LEU A 24 -3.76 -0.98 -3.24
CA LEU A 24 -2.79 -0.81 -4.32
C LEU A 24 -2.51 0.68 -4.46
N LEU A 25 -1.26 1.08 -4.25
CA LEU A 25 -0.87 2.47 -4.12
C LEU A 25 -0.01 2.93 -5.30
N LEU A 26 -0.49 3.93 -6.02
CA LEU A 26 0.19 4.52 -7.15
C LEU A 26 0.44 6.01 -6.90
N GLY A 27 1.52 6.51 -7.44
CA GLY A 27 1.90 7.91 -7.31
C GLY A 27 3.40 8.04 -7.38
N ASP A 28 3.89 9.22 -7.71
CA ASP A 28 5.33 9.50 -7.80
C ASP A 28 6.01 9.36 -6.44
N LEU A 29 7.33 9.31 -6.47
CA LEU A 29 8.14 9.38 -5.25
C LEU A 29 7.74 10.63 -4.47
N TRP A 30 7.67 10.51 -3.15
CA TRP A 30 7.28 11.60 -2.24
C TRP A 30 5.82 12.05 -2.35
N ALA A 31 4.96 11.32 -3.08
CA ALA A 31 3.53 11.65 -3.16
C ALA A 31 2.77 11.35 -1.86
N GLY A 32 3.30 10.46 -1.03
CA GLY A 32 2.68 10.12 0.24
C GLY A 32 2.20 8.68 0.38
N LYS A 33 2.63 7.78 -0.51
CA LYS A 33 2.24 6.37 -0.46
C LYS A 33 2.65 5.69 0.86
N THR A 34 3.90 5.90 1.27
CA THR A 34 4.39 5.33 2.52
C THR A 34 3.72 5.96 3.73
N LEU A 35 3.47 7.27 3.69
CA LEU A 35 2.76 7.95 4.76
C LEU A 35 1.34 7.41 4.91
N LEU A 36 0.63 7.22 3.82
CA LEU A 36 -0.71 6.64 3.85
C LEU A 36 -0.67 5.21 4.42
N THR A 37 0.34 4.44 4.04
CA THR A 37 0.53 3.08 4.59
C THR A 37 0.77 3.13 6.09
N LYS A 38 1.52 4.11 6.59
CA LYS A 38 1.72 4.29 8.04
C LYS A 38 0.39 4.48 8.77
N TRP A 39 -0.47 5.32 8.24
CA TRP A 39 -1.76 5.59 8.88
C TRP A 39 -2.75 4.44 8.72
N PHE A 40 -2.67 3.72 7.59
CA PHE A 40 -3.38 2.47 7.41
C PHE A 40 -2.94 1.43 8.46
N ALA A 41 -1.64 1.28 8.64
CA ALA A 41 -1.07 0.38 9.65
C ALA A 41 -1.48 0.79 11.07
N ASN A 42 -1.47 2.09 11.37
CA ASN A 42 -1.91 2.60 12.66
C ASN A 42 -3.37 2.22 12.93
N GLY A 43 -4.23 2.28 11.92
CA GLY A 43 -5.61 1.83 12.03
C GLY A 43 -5.77 0.33 12.29
N LEU A 44 -4.71 -0.44 12.04
CA LEU A 44 -4.63 -1.88 12.32
C LEU A 44 -3.92 -2.17 13.65
N TRP A 45 -3.66 -1.14 14.46
CA TRP A 45 -2.94 -1.23 15.73
C TRP A 45 -1.46 -1.60 15.58
N ILE A 46 -0.88 -1.26 14.44
CA ILE A 46 0.57 -1.39 14.20
C ILE A 46 1.18 -0.01 14.44
N ASP A 47 2.28 0.04 15.20
CA ASP A 47 2.98 1.30 15.48
C ASP A 47 3.49 1.90 14.16
N GLU A 48 2.99 3.07 13.81
CA GLU A 48 3.37 3.77 12.59
C GLU A 48 4.88 4.08 12.50
N ASN A 49 5.56 4.14 13.64
CA ASN A 49 6.98 4.43 13.68
C ASN A 49 7.85 3.29 13.14
N ILE A 50 7.33 2.07 13.10
CA ILE A 50 8.07 0.95 12.54
C ILE A 50 7.82 0.75 11.04
N VAL A 51 6.84 1.45 10.48
CA VAL A 51 6.52 1.34 9.06
C VAL A 51 7.53 2.14 8.25
N GLN A 52 8.20 1.49 7.33
CA GLN A 52 9.21 2.07 6.47
C GLN A 52 8.89 1.78 5.01
N SER A 53 9.42 2.60 4.10
CA SER A 53 9.33 2.31 2.67
C SER A 53 10.05 1.00 2.38
N PRO A 54 9.42 0.05 1.68
CA PRO A 54 10.05 -1.22 1.30
C PRO A 54 10.93 -1.12 0.06
N THR A 55 11.22 0.09 -0.43
CA THR A 55 11.92 0.32 -1.72
C THR A 55 13.25 -0.42 -1.85
N TYR A 56 13.97 -0.62 -0.75
CA TYR A 56 15.24 -1.33 -0.79
C TYR A 56 15.11 -2.84 -0.54
N ALA A 57 14.07 -3.23 0.17
CA ALA A 57 13.86 -4.63 0.57
C ALA A 57 12.76 -5.33 -0.23
N TYR A 58 12.03 -4.61 -1.07
CA TYR A 58 10.86 -5.05 -1.83
C TYR A 58 9.66 -5.40 -0.96
N ILE A 59 9.88 -5.85 0.26
CA ILE A 59 8.82 -6.33 1.12
C ILE A 59 9.18 -6.10 2.59
N ASN A 60 8.19 -5.63 3.35
CA ASN A 60 8.26 -5.58 4.81
C ASN A 60 7.05 -6.32 5.36
N SER A 61 7.28 -7.17 6.35
CA SER A 61 6.22 -7.92 7.01
C SER A 61 6.10 -7.43 8.45
N TYR A 62 4.90 -7.07 8.86
CA TYR A 62 4.60 -6.64 10.23
C TYR A 62 3.76 -7.72 10.90
N GLY A 63 4.45 -8.78 11.33
CA GLY A 63 3.84 -9.99 11.87
C GLY A 63 2.98 -10.68 10.80
N TRP A 64 1.84 -11.19 11.21
CA TRP A 64 0.84 -11.72 10.29
C TRP A 64 -0.15 -10.68 9.82
N LYS A 65 -0.06 -9.47 10.36
CA LYS A 65 -1.09 -8.47 10.20
C LYS A 65 -1.00 -7.79 8.86
N LEU A 66 0.17 -7.26 8.51
CA LEU A 66 0.34 -6.43 7.34
C LEU A 66 1.57 -6.84 6.53
N LEU A 67 1.36 -7.02 5.23
CA LEU A 67 2.41 -7.18 4.24
C LEU A 67 2.51 -5.88 3.45
N HIS A 68 3.68 -5.24 3.44
CA HIS A 68 3.95 -4.02 2.70
C HIS A 68 4.96 -4.31 1.61
N VAL A 69 4.56 -4.18 0.35
CA VAL A 69 5.34 -4.58 -0.82
C VAL A 69 5.60 -3.36 -1.70
N ASP A 70 6.81 -3.27 -2.26
CA ASP A 70 7.15 -2.29 -3.29
C ASP A 70 7.59 -3.04 -4.55
N MET A 71 6.86 -2.85 -5.64
CA MET A 71 7.14 -3.50 -6.92
C MET A 71 7.85 -2.58 -7.91
N TYR A 72 8.32 -1.41 -7.48
CA TYR A 72 8.94 -0.44 -8.37
C TYR A 72 10.08 -1.03 -9.19
N ARG A 73 10.88 -1.92 -8.59
CA ARG A 73 12.05 -2.53 -9.23
C ARG A 73 11.79 -3.90 -9.86
N ILE A 74 10.54 -4.32 -9.95
CA ILE A 74 10.18 -5.56 -10.61
C ILE A 74 9.92 -5.24 -12.08
N TRP A 75 10.80 -5.72 -12.96
CA TRP A 75 10.77 -5.38 -14.38
C TRP A 75 10.05 -6.40 -15.25
N GLU A 76 10.05 -7.67 -14.83
CA GLU A 76 9.49 -8.76 -15.60
C GLU A 76 8.64 -9.66 -14.73
N GLU A 77 7.57 -10.22 -15.32
CA GLU A 77 6.85 -11.31 -14.69
C GLU A 77 7.79 -12.52 -14.58
N ASN A 78 7.80 -13.14 -13.41
CA ASN A 78 8.69 -14.23 -13.11
C ASN A 78 7.96 -15.24 -12.23
N ASP A 79 7.94 -16.51 -12.64
CA ASP A 79 7.21 -17.55 -11.93
C ASP A 79 7.70 -17.75 -10.49
N VAL A 80 8.99 -17.59 -10.25
CA VAL A 80 9.56 -17.72 -8.91
C VAL A 80 9.08 -16.58 -8.01
N TRP A 81 9.13 -15.35 -8.51
CA TRP A 81 8.63 -14.17 -7.80
C TRP A 81 7.13 -14.31 -7.54
N GLU A 82 6.37 -14.69 -8.54
CA GLU A 82 4.91 -14.82 -8.46
C GLU A 82 4.52 -15.83 -7.38
N LYS A 83 5.15 -17.01 -7.36
CA LYS A 83 4.90 -18.01 -6.34
C LYS A 83 5.24 -17.50 -4.95
N TRP A 84 6.38 -16.83 -4.82
CA TRP A 84 6.84 -16.33 -3.54
C TRP A 84 5.93 -15.22 -3.00
N ILE A 85 5.56 -14.26 -3.84
CA ILE A 85 4.71 -13.15 -3.40
C ILE A 85 3.30 -13.65 -3.05
N ASN A 86 2.76 -14.57 -3.81
CA ASN A 86 1.44 -15.14 -3.52
C ASN A 86 1.45 -15.96 -2.23
N ASP A 87 2.55 -16.65 -1.94
CA ASP A 87 2.72 -17.32 -0.66
C ASP A 87 2.71 -16.32 0.49
N GLN A 88 3.41 -15.20 0.35
CA GLN A 88 3.41 -14.14 1.35
C GLN A 88 2.03 -13.51 1.52
N ILE A 89 1.33 -13.26 0.41
CA ILE A 89 -0.03 -12.71 0.44
C ILE A 89 -0.96 -13.62 1.26
N SER A 90 -0.84 -14.94 1.07
CA SER A 90 -1.69 -15.90 1.77
C SER A 90 -1.45 -15.94 3.28
N LYS A 91 -0.32 -15.45 3.75
CA LYS A 91 0.09 -15.49 5.16
C LYS A 91 -0.23 -14.22 5.94
N HIS A 92 -0.80 -13.21 5.28
CA HIS A 92 -1.08 -11.92 5.91
C HIS A 92 -2.55 -11.56 5.80
N GLU A 93 -3.05 -10.86 6.80
CA GLU A 93 -4.45 -10.42 6.83
C GLU A 93 -4.67 -9.17 5.98
N TYR A 94 -3.73 -8.23 6.00
CA TYR A 94 -3.80 -6.97 5.26
C TYR A 94 -2.59 -6.82 4.36
N ILE A 95 -2.78 -6.16 3.22
CA ILE A 95 -1.74 -6.02 2.21
C ILE A 95 -1.75 -4.60 1.65
N ALA A 96 -0.59 -3.97 1.59
CA ALA A 96 -0.40 -2.68 0.93
C ALA A 96 0.71 -2.85 -0.10
N ILE A 97 0.41 -2.56 -1.36
CA ILE A 97 1.36 -2.70 -2.47
C ILE A 97 1.60 -1.33 -3.10
N GLU A 98 2.84 -0.86 -3.05
CA GLU A 98 3.28 0.35 -3.75
C GLU A 98 3.78 -0.03 -5.14
N TRP A 99 3.47 0.78 -6.15
CA TRP A 99 3.84 0.53 -7.54
C TRP A 99 3.37 -0.84 -8.03
N PRO A 100 2.07 -1.16 -7.91
CA PRO A 100 1.58 -2.49 -8.25
C PRO A 100 1.82 -2.81 -9.72
N LYS A 101 2.31 -4.02 -9.97
CA LYS A 101 2.57 -4.57 -11.30
C LYS A 101 2.06 -6.00 -11.36
N PHE A 102 1.72 -6.45 -12.56
CA PHE A 102 1.30 -7.85 -12.79
C PHE A 102 0.16 -8.27 -11.87
N ILE A 103 -0.80 -7.38 -11.69
CA ILE A 103 -1.91 -7.58 -10.73
C ILE A 103 -2.69 -8.86 -11.04
N ASP A 104 -2.84 -9.20 -12.33
CA ASP A 104 -3.58 -10.39 -12.75
C ASP A 104 -2.92 -11.70 -12.30
N SER A 105 -1.62 -11.64 -11.97
CA SER A 105 -0.87 -12.79 -11.47
C SER A 105 -0.89 -12.90 -9.95
N LEU A 106 -1.49 -11.92 -9.26
CA LEU A 106 -1.54 -11.90 -7.80
C LEU A 106 -2.88 -12.46 -7.30
N ASP A 107 -2.81 -13.22 -6.22
CA ASP A 107 -3.99 -13.81 -5.57
C ASP A 107 -4.68 -12.78 -4.69
N ILE A 108 -5.19 -11.73 -5.31
CA ILE A 108 -5.88 -10.64 -4.61
C ILE A 108 -7.25 -10.38 -5.26
N SER A 109 -8.20 -10.01 -4.40
CA SER A 109 -9.53 -9.60 -4.83
C SER A 109 -10.06 -8.56 -3.82
N HIS A 110 -11.04 -7.78 -4.25
CA HIS A 110 -11.67 -6.77 -3.39
C HIS A 110 -10.66 -5.76 -2.83
N TYR A 111 -9.85 -5.18 -3.71
CA TYR A 111 -8.86 -4.19 -3.32
C TYR A 111 -9.32 -2.77 -3.65
N ALA A 112 -8.76 -1.80 -2.93
CA ALA A 112 -8.85 -0.40 -3.30
C ALA A 112 -7.59 0.02 -4.04
N LYS A 113 -7.76 0.63 -5.20
CA LYS A 113 -6.66 1.22 -5.96
C LYS A 113 -6.64 2.70 -5.65
N ILE A 114 -5.53 3.17 -5.13
CA ILE A 114 -5.38 4.55 -4.65
C ILE A 114 -4.28 5.23 -5.42
N THR A 115 -4.62 6.31 -6.09
CA THR A 115 -3.66 7.13 -6.83
C THR A 115 -3.47 8.43 -6.06
N ILE A 116 -2.22 8.77 -5.75
CA ILE A 116 -1.86 9.98 -5.02
C ILE A 116 -0.99 10.85 -5.91
N GLU A 117 -1.44 12.07 -6.16
CA GLU A 117 -0.69 13.06 -6.92
C GLU A 117 -0.35 14.25 -6.03
N LYS A 118 0.86 14.73 -6.14
CA LYS A 118 1.30 15.93 -5.43
C LYS A 118 0.82 17.16 -6.19
N ASP A 119 0.17 18.09 -5.48
CA ASP A 119 -0.27 19.37 -6.01
C ASP A 119 0.14 20.46 -5.02
N TRP A 120 1.37 20.99 -5.20
CA TRP A 120 1.99 21.93 -4.25
C TRP A 120 2.00 21.32 -2.85
N ASP A 121 1.37 21.98 -1.86
CA ASP A 121 1.31 21.47 -0.49
C ASP A 121 0.17 20.49 -0.25
N SER A 122 -0.68 20.31 -1.26
CA SER A 122 -1.83 19.40 -1.19
C SER A 122 -1.53 18.09 -1.91
N ARG A 123 -2.42 17.12 -1.71
CA ARG A 123 -2.42 15.85 -2.45
C ARG A 123 -3.79 15.63 -3.06
N ILE A 124 -3.80 15.20 -4.30
CA ILE A 124 -5.03 14.77 -4.96
C ILE A 124 -5.07 13.25 -4.88
N VAL A 125 -6.12 12.72 -4.27
CA VAL A 125 -6.27 11.29 -4.04
C VAL A 125 -7.51 10.78 -4.77
N GLU A 126 -7.32 9.76 -5.58
CA GLU A 126 -8.41 9.06 -6.26
C GLU A 126 -8.46 7.63 -5.77
N ILE A 127 -9.66 7.16 -5.43
CA ILE A 127 -9.89 5.82 -4.92
C ILE A 127 -10.87 5.11 -5.82
N SER A 128 -10.49 3.96 -6.34
CA SER A 128 -11.37 3.09 -7.09
C SER A 128 -11.35 1.69 -6.49
N GLU A 129 -12.45 0.99 -6.63
CA GLU A 129 -12.60 -0.38 -6.11
C GLU A 129 -12.58 -1.38 -7.26
N ASN A 130 -12.06 -2.52 -6.96
CA ASN A 130 -12.17 -3.67 -7.85
C ASN A 130 -13.37 -4.53 -7.42
#